data_310b9e4746218cbd0d02046b604f783f
#
_entry.id   310b9e4746218cbd0d02046b604f783f
#
_cell.length_a   1.000
_cell.length_b   1.000
_cell.length_c   1.000
_cell.angle_alpha   90.00
_cell.angle_beta   90.00
_cell.angle_gamma   90.00
#
_symmetry.space_group_name_H-M   'P 1'
#
loop_
_entity.id
_entity.type
_entity.pdbx_description
1 polymer ?
#
loop_
_entity_poly.entity_id
_entity_poly.type
_entity_poly.pdbx_seq_one_letter_code
_entity_poly.pdbx_strand_id
1 'polypeptide(L)'
;MQEKLVITGMGAVTPIGIGVDTYWENLVEGKCGIDHITRFDASDLPVQIAAQVKDFNPDDFMTNKQSREMDLFMQYGYAAATEALADAGIEEGTVASDRMGVVVGTTAGNQVKVPAATSDKFEG
;
A
#
# COMPACT_ATOMS: atom_id res chain seq x y z
N MET A 1 18.43 32.54 -3.50
CA MET A 1 17.53 32.01 -2.45
C MET A 1 17.64 30.48 -2.52
N GLN A 2 17.93 29.82 -1.41
CA GLN A 2 17.87 28.35 -1.37
C GLN A 2 16.40 27.96 -1.30
N GLU A 3 15.91 27.24 -2.31
CA GLU A 3 14.55 26.65 -2.26
C GLU A 3 14.52 25.59 -1.16
N LYS A 4 13.53 25.66 -0.28
CA LYS A 4 13.32 24.66 0.77
C LYS A 4 12.33 23.63 0.26
N LEU A 5 12.71 22.36 0.31
CA LEU A 5 11.81 21.24 0.13
C LEU A 5 11.20 20.87 1.49
N VAL A 6 9.91 20.67 1.52
CA VAL A 6 9.16 20.32 2.73
C VAL A 6 8.21 19.15 2.44
N ILE A 7 7.97 18.32 3.46
CA ILE A 7 6.90 17.31 3.44
C ILE A 7 5.65 18.01 3.98
N THR A 8 4.57 17.99 3.21
CA THR A 8 3.31 18.67 3.57
C THR A 8 2.21 17.71 4.01
N GLY A 9 2.33 16.43 3.71
CA GLY A 9 1.39 15.40 4.15
C GLY A 9 1.99 14.01 4.03
N MET A 10 1.49 13.11 4.82
CA MET A 10 1.92 11.71 4.90
C MET A 10 0.71 10.78 4.87
N GLY A 11 0.92 9.55 4.38
CA GLY A 11 -0.06 8.48 4.45
C GLY A 11 0.63 7.14 4.57
N ALA A 12 0.02 6.21 5.29
CA ALA A 12 0.63 4.93 5.60
C ALA A 12 -0.38 3.77 5.55
N VAL A 13 0.01 2.66 4.91
CA VAL A 13 -0.66 1.37 5.01
C VAL A 13 0.38 0.33 5.35
N THR A 14 0.35 -0.15 6.58
CA THR A 14 1.40 -0.99 7.16
C THR A 14 0.82 -2.21 7.90
N PRO A 15 1.62 -3.25 8.16
CA PRO A 15 1.19 -4.41 8.95
C PRO A 15 0.82 -4.09 10.41
N ILE A 16 1.22 -2.93 10.92
CA ILE A 16 0.91 -2.50 12.30
C ILE A 16 -0.07 -1.34 12.36
N GLY A 17 -0.58 -0.86 11.22
CA GLY A 17 -1.61 0.18 11.21
C GLY A 17 -1.91 0.69 9.81
N ILE A 18 -3.17 1.02 9.60
CA ILE A 18 -3.68 1.74 8.44
C ILE A 18 -3.93 3.17 8.90
N GLY A 19 -3.35 4.13 8.19
CA GLY A 19 -3.25 5.53 8.60
C GLY A 19 -2.01 5.83 9.44
N VAL A 20 -1.49 7.06 9.28
CA VAL A 20 -0.24 7.51 9.93
C VAL A 20 -0.37 7.50 11.45
N ASP A 21 -1.48 7.95 11.99
CA ASP A 21 -1.69 8.01 13.44
C ASP A 21 -1.66 6.62 14.08
N THR A 22 -2.45 5.68 13.54
CA THR A 22 -2.47 4.30 14.02
C THR A 22 -1.11 3.62 13.86
N TYR A 23 -0.45 3.85 12.73
CA TYR A 23 0.90 3.34 12.51
C TYR A 23 1.87 3.87 13.56
N TRP A 24 1.85 5.18 13.83
CA TRP A 24 2.74 5.83 14.77
C TRP A 24 2.52 5.37 16.22
N GLU A 25 1.26 5.34 16.68
CA GLU A 25 0.90 4.82 17.99
C GLU A 25 1.41 3.40 18.21
N ASN A 26 1.13 2.51 17.27
CA ASN A 26 1.54 1.11 17.33
C ASN A 26 3.06 0.93 17.25
N LEU A 27 3.76 1.80 16.50
CA LEU A 27 5.21 1.81 16.42
C LEU A 27 5.84 2.21 17.78
N VAL A 28 5.31 3.25 18.41
CA VAL A 28 5.77 3.72 19.73
C VAL A 28 5.49 2.69 20.83
N GLU A 29 4.35 1.99 20.75
CA GLU A 29 4.02 0.87 21.66
C GLU A 29 4.87 -0.39 21.41
N GLY A 30 5.67 -0.44 20.34
CA GLY A 30 6.49 -1.60 19.99
C GLY A 30 5.69 -2.78 19.46
N LYS A 31 4.51 -2.54 18.86
CA LYS A 31 3.71 -3.62 18.25
C LYS A 31 4.46 -4.29 17.10
N CYS A 32 4.41 -5.61 17.07
CA CYS A 32 5.00 -6.42 16.01
C CYS A 32 3.92 -6.75 14.97
N GLY A 33 4.19 -6.43 13.71
CA GLY A 33 3.31 -6.78 12.58
C GLY A 33 3.63 -8.13 11.94
N ILE A 34 4.65 -8.84 12.42
CA ILE A 34 5.02 -10.16 11.91
C ILE A 34 4.18 -11.22 12.61
N ASP A 35 3.57 -12.09 11.81
CA ASP A 35 2.69 -13.16 12.27
C ASP A 35 2.70 -14.30 11.25
N HIS A 36 1.99 -15.40 11.54
CA HIS A 36 1.82 -16.48 10.58
C HIS A 36 1.19 -16.01 9.28
N ILE A 37 1.69 -16.57 8.17
CA ILE A 37 1.12 -16.30 6.84
C ILE A 37 -0.29 -16.88 6.77
N THR A 38 -1.26 -16.05 6.40
CA THR A 38 -2.67 -16.42 6.30
C THR A 38 -3.23 -16.31 4.88
N ARG A 39 -2.51 -15.67 3.96
CA ARG A 39 -2.98 -15.43 2.60
C ARG A 39 -2.90 -16.65 1.68
N PHE A 40 -2.08 -17.62 2.03
CA PHE A 40 -1.91 -18.88 1.33
C PHE A 40 -1.41 -19.95 2.30
N ASP A 41 -1.49 -21.22 1.91
CA ASP A 41 -0.92 -22.32 2.69
C ASP A 41 0.62 -22.28 2.60
N ALA A 42 1.27 -21.98 3.72
CA ALA A 42 2.72 -21.89 3.85
C ALA A 42 3.34 -23.10 4.57
N SER A 43 2.56 -24.19 4.81
CA SER A 43 3.00 -25.34 5.59
C SER A 43 4.25 -26.03 5.05
N ASP A 44 4.43 -26.02 3.72
CA ASP A 44 5.59 -26.62 3.04
C ASP A 44 6.80 -25.68 2.93
N LEU A 45 6.67 -24.43 3.43
CA LEU A 45 7.76 -23.46 3.35
C LEU A 45 8.62 -23.46 4.62
N PRO A 46 9.94 -23.24 4.48
CA PRO A 46 10.85 -23.16 5.63
C PRO A 46 10.59 -21.93 6.52
N VAL A 47 9.94 -20.88 5.97
CA VAL A 47 9.52 -19.67 6.69
C VAL A 47 8.02 -19.50 6.52
N GLN A 48 7.31 -19.45 7.64
CA GLN A 48 5.85 -19.41 7.68
C GLN A 48 5.31 -18.13 8.33
N ILE A 49 6.17 -17.15 8.53
CA ILE A 49 5.82 -15.84 9.12
C ILE A 49 6.11 -14.72 8.12
N ALA A 50 5.25 -13.71 8.12
CA ALA A 50 5.42 -12.50 7.33
C ALA A 50 4.70 -11.31 7.97
N ALA A 51 5.13 -10.11 7.63
CA ALA A 51 4.39 -8.89 7.95
C ALA A 51 3.33 -8.65 6.87
N GLN A 52 2.07 -8.95 7.20
CA GLN A 52 0.92 -8.78 6.31
C GLN A 52 0.04 -7.64 6.80
N VAL A 53 -0.41 -6.77 5.88
CA VAL A 53 -1.45 -5.79 6.20
C VAL A 53 -2.74 -6.53 6.52
N LYS A 54 -3.27 -6.30 7.71
CA LYS A 54 -4.52 -6.86 8.23
C LYS A 54 -5.63 -5.81 8.17
N ASP A 55 -6.87 -6.27 8.10
CA ASP A 55 -8.08 -5.44 8.22
C ASP A 55 -8.19 -4.29 7.20
N PHE A 56 -7.49 -4.39 6.06
CA PHE A 56 -7.62 -3.42 4.99
C PHE A 56 -8.92 -3.65 4.24
N ASN A 57 -9.81 -2.66 4.31
CA ASN A 57 -11.04 -2.64 3.55
C ASN A 57 -10.93 -1.60 2.42
N PRO A 58 -10.93 -2.00 1.15
CA PRO A 58 -10.84 -1.06 0.03
C PRO A 58 -11.98 -0.04 -0.02
N ASP A 59 -13.18 -0.42 0.46
CA ASP A 59 -14.37 0.44 0.40
C ASP A 59 -14.24 1.71 1.26
N ASP A 60 -13.29 1.74 2.20
CA ASP A 60 -12.99 2.93 3.01
C ASP A 60 -12.21 4.00 2.23
N PHE A 61 -11.59 3.62 1.09
CA PHE A 61 -10.67 4.50 0.34
C PHE A 61 -11.05 4.69 -1.12
N MET A 62 -11.78 3.75 -1.71
CA MET A 62 -12.04 3.74 -3.14
C MET A 62 -13.37 3.10 -3.48
N THR A 63 -13.86 3.35 -4.68
CA THR A 63 -15.08 2.71 -5.17
C THR A 63 -14.86 1.23 -5.49
N ASN A 64 -15.93 0.41 -5.42
CA ASN A 64 -15.91 -1.01 -5.81
C ASN A 64 -15.39 -1.24 -7.24
N LYS A 65 -15.59 -0.27 -8.15
CA LYS A 65 -15.06 -0.36 -9.51
C LYS A 65 -13.54 -0.24 -9.49
N GLN A 66 -13.02 0.76 -8.81
CA GLN A 66 -11.56 0.99 -8.69
C GLN A 66 -10.87 -0.19 -8.01
N SER A 67 -11.43 -0.73 -6.91
CA SER A 67 -10.84 -1.85 -6.19
C SER A 67 -10.73 -3.12 -7.04
N ARG A 68 -11.68 -3.36 -7.96
CA ARG A 68 -11.63 -4.50 -8.89
C ARG A 68 -10.61 -4.34 -10.02
N GLU A 69 -10.30 -3.11 -10.40
CA GLU A 69 -9.34 -2.79 -11.46
C GLU A 69 -7.90 -2.71 -10.93
N MET A 70 -7.73 -2.57 -9.60
CA MET A 70 -6.43 -2.42 -8.94
C MET A 70 -6.00 -3.71 -8.25
N ASP A 71 -4.73 -4.07 -8.41
CA ASP A 71 -4.11 -5.08 -7.57
C ASP A 71 -3.88 -4.55 -6.14
N LEU A 72 -3.76 -5.42 -5.17
CA LEU A 72 -3.72 -5.07 -3.75
C LEU A 72 -2.62 -4.06 -3.40
N PHE A 73 -1.43 -4.19 -4.00
CA PHE A 73 -0.34 -3.21 -3.78
C PHE A 73 -0.69 -1.81 -4.30
N MET A 74 -1.46 -1.74 -5.39
CA MET A 74 -1.96 -0.48 -5.94
C MET A 74 -3.03 0.13 -5.03
N GLN A 75 -3.90 -0.71 -4.46
CA GLN A 75 -4.91 -0.27 -3.48
C GLN A 75 -4.25 0.33 -2.24
N TYR A 76 -3.18 -0.28 -1.72
CA TYR A 76 -2.40 0.27 -0.60
C TYR A 76 -1.76 1.62 -0.95
N GLY A 77 -1.15 1.70 -2.13
CA GLY A 77 -0.55 2.95 -2.61
C GLY A 77 -1.58 4.06 -2.79
N TYR A 78 -2.75 3.73 -3.33
CA TYR A 78 -3.85 4.67 -3.50
C TYR A 78 -4.39 5.16 -2.14
N ALA A 79 -4.63 4.26 -1.20
CA ALA A 79 -5.10 4.61 0.14
C ALA A 79 -4.12 5.54 0.87
N ALA A 80 -2.83 5.19 0.87
CA ALA A 80 -1.79 6.02 1.48
C ALA A 80 -1.66 7.39 0.78
N ALA A 81 -1.76 7.44 -0.56
CA ALA A 81 -1.71 8.71 -1.28
C ALA A 81 -2.92 9.59 -0.99
N THR A 82 -4.11 9.01 -0.86
CA THR A 82 -5.33 9.73 -0.49
C THR A 82 -5.22 10.35 0.90
N GLU A 83 -4.72 9.61 1.88
CA GLU A 83 -4.44 10.13 3.22
C GLU A 83 -3.42 11.27 3.19
N ALA A 84 -2.30 11.10 2.45
CA ALA A 84 -1.26 12.12 2.34
C ALA A 84 -1.77 13.42 1.70
N LEU A 85 -2.65 13.34 0.70
CA LEU A 85 -3.28 14.51 0.09
C LEU A 85 -4.22 15.22 1.06
N ALA A 86 -5.00 14.46 1.82
CA ALA A 86 -5.89 15.01 2.84
C ALA A 86 -5.11 15.69 3.97
N ASP A 87 -4.04 15.06 4.46
CA ASP A 87 -3.14 15.61 5.47
C ASP A 87 -2.46 16.90 4.99
N ALA A 88 -2.06 16.95 3.71
CA ALA A 88 -1.50 18.15 3.08
C ALA A 88 -2.53 19.27 2.82
N GLY A 89 -3.83 19.03 3.00
CA GLY A 89 -4.89 19.96 2.64
C GLY A 89 -4.99 20.21 1.12
N ILE A 90 -4.57 19.24 0.30
CA ILE A 90 -4.64 19.32 -1.17
C ILE A 90 -5.94 18.71 -1.65
N GLU A 91 -6.81 19.54 -2.18
CA GLU A 91 -8.06 19.16 -2.81
C GLU A 91 -7.95 19.30 -4.34
N GLU A 92 -8.91 18.71 -5.06
CA GLU A 92 -9.00 18.84 -6.51
C GLU A 92 -9.05 20.31 -6.94
N GLY A 93 -8.15 20.71 -7.84
CA GLY A 93 -8.04 22.08 -8.32
C GLY A 93 -7.24 23.04 -7.43
N THR A 94 -6.79 22.63 -6.25
CA THR A 94 -5.95 23.47 -5.36
C THR A 94 -4.56 23.74 -5.96
N VAL A 95 -4.03 22.75 -6.67
CA VAL A 95 -2.74 22.84 -7.36
C VAL A 95 -2.97 22.69 -8.86
N ALA A 96 -2.36 23.54 -9.65
CA ALA A 96 -2.43 23.44 -11.11
C ALA A 96 -1.83 22.08 -11.57
N SER A 97 -2.49 21.40 -12.49
CA SER A 97 -2.13 20.04 -12.91
C SER A 97 -0.75 19.92 -13.53
N ASP A 98 -0.25 20.97 -14.17
CA ASP A 98 1.10 21.06 -14.74
C ASP A 98 2.19 21.26 -13.69
N ARG A 99 1.80 21.50 -12.44
CA ARG A 99 2.69 21.62 -11.28
C ARG A 99 2.65 20.43 -10.33
N MET A 100 1.84 19.43 -10.64
CA MET A 100 1.71 18.23 -9.83
C MET A 100 2.32 17.04 -10.56
N GLY A 101 3.18 16.30 -9.89
CA GLY A 101 3.77 15.06 -10.39
C GLY A 101 3.56 13.92 -9.40
N VAL A 102 3.42 12.71 -9.93
CA VAL A 102 3.32 11.49 -9.13
C VAL A 102 4.50 10.58 -9.45
N VAL A 103 5.20 10.15 -8.42
CA VAL A 103 6.29 9.18 -8.54
C VAL A 103 5.98 7.96 -7.67
N VAL A 104 5.93 6.79 -8.29
CA VAL A 104 5.64 5.52 -7.60
C VAL A 104 6.84 4.59 -7.73
N GLY A 105 7.33 4.08 -6.60
CA GLY A 105 8.35 3.05 -6.54
C GLY A 105 7.76 1.72 -6.06
N THR A 106 8.12 0.62 -6.73
CA THR A 106 7.76 -0.73 -6.30
C THR A 106 8.90 -1.70 -6.61
N THR A 107 9.12 -2.68 -5.74
CA THR A 107 10.17 -3.67 -5.93
C THR A 107 9.75 -4.78 -6.91
N ALA A 108 8.52 -5.25 -6.80
CA ALA A 108 8.07 -6.46 -7.46
C ALA A 108 6.69 -6.35 -8.14
N GLY A 109 5.96 -5.29 -7.87
CA GLY A 109 4.60 -5.11 -8.39
C GLY A 109 3.68 -6.29 -8.01
N ASN A 110 2.93 -6.79 -8.98
CA ASN A 110 2.04 -7.92 -8.77
C ASN A 110 2.70 -9.26 -9.14
N GLN A 111 3.49 -9.81 -8.24
CA GLN A 111 4.08 -11.16 -8.45
C GLN A 111 3.07 -12.31 -8.26
N VAL A 112 1.93 -12.06 -7.65
CA VAL A 112 0.94 -13.11 -7.37
C VAL A 112 0.29 -13.66 -8.65
N LYS A 113 0.23 -12.87 -9.72
CA LYS A 113 -0.35 -13.28 -11.01
C LYS A 113 0.67 -13.89 -11.99
N VAL A 114 1.97 -13.73 -11.74
CA VAL A 114 3.01 -14.21 -12.66
C VAL A 114 3.15 -15.75 -12.67
N PRO A 115 3.06 -16.48 -11.55
CA PRO A 115 3.18 -17.94 -11.55
C PRO A 115 2.09 -18.66 -12.33
N ALA A 116 0.85 -18.19 -12.30
CA ALA A 116 -0.27 -18.81 -13.01
C ALA A 116 -0.14 -18.68 -14.54
N ALA A 117 0.45 -17.59 -15.03
CA ALA A 117 0.64 -17.36 -16.45
C ALA A 117 1.87 -18.10 -17.04
N THR A 118 2.81 -18.54 -16.17
CA THR A 118 4.01 -19.25 -16.59
C THR A 118 3.89 -20.77 -16.50
N SER A 119 3.05 -21.31 -15.62
CA SER A 119 2.82 -22.75 -15.51
C SER A 119 2.18 -23.33 -16.79
N ASP A 120 1.25 -22.62 -17.41
CA ASP A 120 0.57 -23.06 -18.63
C ASP A 120 1.45 -23.04 -19.89
N LYS A 121 2.65 -22.44 -19.83
CA LYS A 121 3.57 -22.35 -20.98
C LYS A 121 4.68 -23.41 -20.97
N PHE A 122 4.83 -24.17 -19.88
CA PHE A 122 5.88 -25.18 -19.74
C PHE A 122 5.36 -26.62 -19.76
N GLU A 123 4.04 -26.83 -19.92
CA GLU A 123 3.43 -28.14 -20.11
C GLU A 123 3.07 -28.38 -21.60
N GLY A 124 3.94 -28.00 -22.53
CA GLY A 124 3.78 -28.26 -23.96
C GLY A 124 5.00 -28.89 -24.57
#